data_5b4ec36265d7d73ab12516e2bcb49591
#
_entry.id   5b4ec36265d7d73ab12516e2bcb49591
#
_cell.length_a   1.000
_cell.length_b   1.000
_cell.length_c   1.000
_cell.angle_alpha   90.00
_cell.angle_beta   90.00
_cell.angle_gamma   90.00
#
_symmetry.space_group_name_H-M   'P 1'
#
loop_
_entity.id
_entity.type
_entity.pdbx_description
1 polymer ?
#
loop_
_entity_poly.entity_id
_entity_poly.type
_entity_poly.pdbx_seq_one_letter_code
_entity_poly.pdbx_strand_id
1 'polypeptide(L)'
;NVKGELIAMVGPVRGATIENNTFYSTGNVERLAEVWTADGTDQAADITFRNNLFISDGKNNTFNICNGENFVFESNLYWGTYRTPAQGEDMPVTADPLLVLPGASGCGREAAEYYVPTPDSPVLHEGTPPARPAETDFFGNSTAGRRYIGAFIDGARK
;
A
#
# COMPACT_ATOMS: atom_id res chain seq x y z
N ASN A 1 4.98 10.87 -12.62
CA ASN A 1 5.75 11.24 -11.43
C ASN A 1 4.84 12.04 -10.50
N VAL A 2 4.48 11.45 -9.38
CA VAL A 2 3.76 12.13 -8.31
C VAL A 2 4.80 12.91 -7.49
N LYS A 3 4.54 14.20 -7.29
CA LYS A 3 5.26 15.00 -6.29
C LYS A 3 4.31 15.18 -5.12
N GLY A 4 4.81 15.05 -3.90
CA GLY A 4 4.01 15.15 -2.71
C GLY A 4 3.67 13.80 -2.11
N GLU A 5 2.41 13.45 -2.02
CA GLU A 5 1.93 12.26 -1.34
C GLU A 5 1.43 11.19 -2.31
N LEU A 6 1.59 9.90 -1.97
CA LEU A 6 0.92 8.79 -2.68
C LEU A 6 -0.56 8.74 -2.34
N ILE A 7 -0.88 9.05 -1.08
CA ILE A 7 -2.23 9.09 -0.57
C ILE A 7 -2.41 10.42 0.17
N ALA A 8 -3.43 11.18 -0.19
CA ALA A 8 -3.83 12.37 0.55
C ALA A 8 -5.28 12.23 1.02
N MET A 9 -5.51 12.41 2.31
CA MET A 9 -6.83 12.45 2.91
C MET A 9 -7.02 13.83 3.54
N VAL A 10 -7.89 14.64 2.97
CA VAL A 10 -8.14 16.01 3.41
C VAL A 10 -9.57 16.11 3.94
N GLY A 11 -9.70 16.55 5.18
CA GLY A 11 -10.98 16.69 5.86
C GLY A 11 -11.30 15.53 6.83
N PRO A 12 -12.49 15.53 7.41
CA PRO A 12 -12.90 14.59 8.48
C PRO A 12 -13.28 13.21 7.92
N VAL A 13 -12.30 12.51 7.37
CA VAL A 13 -12.49 11.15 6.87
C VAL A 13 -12.62 10.18 8.05
N ARG A 14 -13.67 9.36 8.08
CA ARG A 14 -13.89 8.38 9.14
C ARG A 14 -14.23 7.00 8.59
N GLY A 15 -13.73 5.96 9.25
CA GLY A 15 -14.05 4.57 8.92
C GLY A 15 -13.49 4.10 7.57
N ALA A 16 -12.36 4.65 7.13
CA ALA A 16 -11.76 4.26 5.86
C ALA A 16 -10.83 3.06 6.02
N THR A 17 -10.85 2.18 5.03
CA THR A 17 -9.90 1.07 4.92
C THR A 17 -9.16 1.17 3.59
N ILE A 18 -7.83 1.24 3.67
CA ILE A 18 -6.90 1.20 2.55
C ILE A 18 -6.23 -0.16 2.61
N GLU A 19 -6.63 -1.08 1.73
CA GLU A 19 -6.25 -2.49 1.84
C GLU A 19 -5.87 -3.08 0.48
N ASN A 20 -4.84 -3.92 0.47
CA ASN A 20 -4.37 -4.63 -0.71
C ASN A 20 -4.08 -3.74 -1.93
N ASN A 21 -3.42 -2.61 -1.72
CA ASN A 21 -2.98 -1.74 -2.80
C ASN A 21 -1.48 -1.88 -3.03
N THR A 22 -1.04 -1.65 -4.27
CA THR A 22 0.36 -1.53 -4.64
C THR A 22 0.67 -0.09 -5.02
N PHE A 23 1.52 0.56 -4.25
CA PHE A 23 2.01 1.91 -4.48
C PHE A 23 3.47 1.86 -4.91
N TYR A 24 3.78 2.49 -6.02
CA TYR A 24 5.14 2.59 -6.54
C TYR A 24 5.50 4.04 -6.85
N SER A 25 6.66 4.46 -6.41
CA SER A 25 7.17 5.81 -6.66
C SER A 25 8.68 5.85 -6.90
N THR A 26 9.08 6.67 -7.85
CA THR A 26 10.48 6.93 -8.19
C THR A 26 10.92 8.30 -7.70
N GLY A 27 11.43 8.39 -6.47
CA GLY A 27 12.27 9.50 -6.02
C GLY A 27 11.65 10.89 -5.80
N ASN A 28 10.40 11.13 -6.16
CA ASN A 28 9.76 12.43 -6.04
C ASN A 28 8.62 12.51 -5.03
N VAL A 29 8.34 11.41 -4.33
CA VAL A 29 7.32 11.37 -3.29
C VAL A 29 7.90 11.86 -1.98
N GLU A 30 7.24 12.81 -1.36
CA GLU A 30 7.64 13.35 -0.07
C GLU A 30 7.10 12.52 1.09
N ARG A 31 5.89 11.95 0.92
CA ARG A 31 5.21 11.15 1.94
C ARG A 31 4.47 9.97 1.33
N LEU A 32 4.38 8.86 2.05
CA LEU A 32 3.53 7.73 1.65
C LEU A 32 2.05 8.10 1.81
N ALA A 33 1.70 8.72 2.93
CA ALA A 33 0.36 9.25 3.13
C ALA A 33 0.40 10.54 3.93
N GLU A 34 -0.53 11.44 3.62
CA GLU A 34 -0.84 12.61 4.42
C GLU A 34 -2.31 12.60 4.78
N VAL A 35 -2.58 12.78 6.07
CA VAL A 35 -3.93 12.94 6.60
C VAL A 35 -3.98 14.28 7.31
N TRP A 36 -4.85 15.17 6.83
CA TRP A 36 -4.89 16.54 7.28
C TRP A 36 -6.31 17.09 7.33
N THR A 37 -6.62 17.86 8.38
CA THR A 37 -7.86 18.63 8.52
C THR A 37 -7.55 20.12 8.64
N ALA A 38 -8.22 20.94 7.85
CA ALA A 38 -7.89 22.35 7.69
C ALA A 38 -8.09 23.21 8.93
N ASP A 39 -9.09 22.91 9.72
CA ASP A 39 -9.54 23.74 10.85
C ASP A 39 -9.37 23.08 12.23
N GLY A 40 -8.96 21.84 12.26
CA GLY A 40 -8.72 21.08 13.51
C GLY A 40 -9.96 20.80 14.34
N THR A 41 -11.16 21.09 13.85
CA THR A 41 -12.42 20.86 14.58
C THR A 41 -12.96 19.46 14.37
N ASP A 42 -12.84 18.92 13.17
CA ASP A 42 -13.25 17.55 12.83
C ASP A 42 -12.03 16.72 12.41
N GLN A 43 -11.67 15.75 13.23
CA GLN A 43 -10.50 14.90 12.99
C GLN A 43 -10.83 13.71 12.12
N ALA A 44 -9.86 13.28 11.31
CA ALA A 44 -9.91 11.99 10.67
C ALA A 44 -9.79 10.87 11.73
N ALA A 45 -10.58 9.82 11.61
CA ALA A 45 -10.59 8.74 12.60
C ALA A 45 -10.95 7.38 12.03
N ASP A 46 -10.55 6.32 12.75
CA ASP A 46 -10.90 4.93 12.44
C ASP A 46 -10.41 4.54 11.02
N ILE A 47 -9.16 4.84 10.72
CA ILE A 47 -8.55 4.58 9.42
C ILE A 47 -7.59 3.40 9.53
N THR A 48 -7.77 2.41 8.65
CA THR A 48 -6.93 1.21 8.60
C THR A 48 -6.12 1.16 7.30
N PHE A 49 -4.81 0.98 7.42
CA PHE A 49 -3.90 0.62 6.34
C PHE A 49 -3.46 -0.83 6.55
N ARG A 50 -3.87 -1.74 5.66
CA ARG A 50 -3.60 -3.17 5.80
C ARG A 50 -3.17 -3.80 4.50
N ASN A 51 -2.19 -4.71 4.56
CA ASN A 51 -1.75 -5.46 3.39
C ASN A 51 -1.38 -4.59 2.17
N ASN A 52 -0.93 -3.36 2.36
CA ASN A 52 -0.50 -2.54 1.25
C ASN A 52 0.99 -2.77 0.97
N LEU A 53 1.35 -2.70 -0.30
CA LEU A 53 2.72 -2.72 -0.76
C LEU A 53 3.14 -1.29 -1.11
N PHE A 54 4.09 -0.75 -0.35
CA PHE A 54 4.70 0.55 -0.59
C PHE A 54 6.12 0.35 -1.09
N ILE A 55 6.37 0.72 -2.33
CA ILE A 55 7.71 0.73 -2.94
C ILE A 55 8.06 2.16 -3.25
N SER A 56 9.07 2.70 -2.60
CA SER A 56 9.46 4.08 -2.83
C SER A 56 10.96 4.30 -2.73
N ASP A 57 11.50 4.99 -3.71
CA ASP A 57 12.87 5.50 -3.75
C ASP A 57 12.96 6.97 -3.31
N GLY A 58 11.89 7.50 -2.74
CA GLY A 58 11.80 8.86 -2.25
C GLY A 58 12.67 9.13 -1.02
N LYS A 59 12.87 10.41 -0.71
CA LYS A 59 13.73 10.84 0.39
C LYS A 59 13.05 10.73 1.77
N ASN A 60 11.74 10.82 1.82
CA ASN A 60 10.96 10.87 3.07
C ASN A 60 9.71 10.01 2.92
N ASN A 61 9.82 8.71 3.18
CA ASN A 61 8.66 7.83 3.15
C ASN A 61 8.00 7.76 4.53
N THR A 62 7.27 8.78 4.87
CA THR A 62 6.60 8.90 6.16
C THR A 62 5.09 8.95 5.99
N PHE A 63 4.41 8.52 7.03
CA PHE A 63 3.00 8.82 7.24
C PHE A 63 2.92 10.10 8.07
N ASN A 64 2.35 11.15 7.51
CA ASN A 64 2.08 12.41 8.21
C ASN A 64 0.60 12.46 8.60
N ILE A 65 0.33 12.16 9.87
CA ILE A 65 -1.03 12.16 10.40
C ILE A 65 -1.14 13.37 11.33
N CYS A 66 -1.79 14.42 10.82
CA CYS A 66 -2.06 15.62 11.58
C CYS A 66 -3.49 15.57 12.10
N ASN A 67 -3.65 15.62 13.41
CA ASN A 67 -4.96 15.62 14.06
C ASN A 67 -5.83 14.41 13.69
N GLY A 68 -5.35 13.20 13.96
CA GLY A 68 -6.10 11.99 13.68
C GLY A 68 -6.16 11.03 14.87
N GLU A 69 -7.19 10.20 14.91
CA GLU A 69 -7.44 9.23 15.97
C GLU A 69 -7.65 7.82 15.40
N ASN A 70 -7.26 6.80 16.15
CA ASN A 70 -7.52 5.39 15.84
C ASN A 70 -7.02 4.97 14.44
N PHE A 71 -5.76 5.25 14.15
CA PHE A 71 -5.10 4.73 12.95
C PHE A 71 -4.54 3.35 13.24
N VAL A 72 -4.85 2.39 12.38
CA VAL A 72 -4.35 1.02 12.45
C VAL A 72 -3.48 0.77 11.22
N PHE A 73 -2.26 0.28 11.46
CA PHE A 73 -1.33 -0.18 10.42
C PHE A 73 -1.03 -1.64 10.69
N GLU A 74 -1.22 -2.51 9.69
CA GLU A 74 -1.09 -3.95 9.87
C GLU A 74 -0.61 -4.63 8.58
N SER A 75 0.48 -5.38 8.69
CA SER A 75 1.02 -6.22 7.60
C SER A 75 1.24 -5.49 6.28
N ASN A 76 1.60 -4.20 6.32
CA ASN A 76 2.03 -3.51 5.11
C ASN A 76 3.49 -3.87 4.81
N LEU A 77 3.86 -3.89 3.53
CA LEU A 77 5.23 -4.10 3.09
C LEU A 77 5.84 -2.80 2.61
N TYR A 78 7.05 -2.51 3.10
CA TYR A 78 7.83 -1.31 2.77
C TYR A 78 9.13 -1.69 2.11
N TRP A 79 9.35 -1.23 0.88
CA TRP A 79 10.54 -1.52 0.09
C TRP A 79 11.05 -0.29 -0.66
N GLY A 80 12.35 -0.28 -0.98
CA GLY A 80 13.02 0.80 -1.67
C GLY A 80 14.10 1.43 -0.82
N THR A 81 14.41 2.71 -1.03
CA THR A 81 15.43 3.45 -0.29
C THR A 81 15.06 3.61 1.19
N TYR A 82 13.78 3.79 1.48
CA TYR A 82 13.25 3.87 2.84
C TYR A 82 12.32 2.69 3.11
N ARG A 83 12.61 1.97 4.18
CA ARG A 83 11.88 0.78 4.61
C ARG A 83 11.33 0.92 6.03
N THR A 84 11.06 2.15 6.43
CA THR A 84 10.58 2.41 7.79
C THR A 84 9.06 2.20 7.84
N PRO A 85 8.59 1.22 8.62
CA PRO A 85 7.16 1.02 8.83
C PRO A 85 6.49 2.23 9.48
N ALA A 86 5.17 2.30 9.39
CA ALA A 86 4.39 3.26 10.14
C ALA A 86 4.59 3.08 11.64
N GLN A 87 4.51 4.17 12.39
CA GLN A 87 4.66 4.09 13.85
C GLN A 87 3.55 3.24 14.46
N GLY A 88 3.91 2.24 15.25
CA GLY A 88 2.95 1.36 15.91
C GLY A 88 2.34 0.30 15.00
N GLU A 89 2.92 0.06 13.84
CA GLU A 89 2.44 -0.98 12.94
C GLU A 89 2.61 -2.38 13.52
N ASP A 90 1.57 -3.19 13.39
CA ASP A 90 1.59 -4.60 13.71
C ASP A 90 2.04 -5.43 12.49
N MET A 91 3.00 -6.33 12.71
CA MET A 91 3.56 -7.24 11.69
C MET A 91 4.04 -6.55 10.39
N PRO A 92 4.87 -5.49 10.45
CA PRO A 92 5.38 -4.86 9.24
C PRO A 92 6.34 -5.78 8.48
N VAL A 93 6.29 -5.73 7.15
CA VAL A 93 7.20 -6.49 6.28
C VAL A 93 8.17 -5.55 5.59
N THR A 94 9.47 -5.84 5.65
CA THR A 94 10.54 -5.03 5.03
C THR A 94 11.42 -5.84 4.06
N ALA A 95 10.92 -6.98 3.60
CA ALA A 95 11.60 -7.84 2.63
C ALA A 95 11.43 -7.34 1.20
N ASP A 96 12.32 -7.80 0.29
CA ASP A 96 12.16 -7.54 -1.14
C ASP A 96 10.84 -8.15 -1.63
N PRO A 97 9.95 -7.39 -2.25
CA PRO A 97 8.68 -7.90 -2.75
C PRO A 97 8.83 -8.82 -3.96
N LEU A 98 10.02 -8.98 -4.54
CA LEU A 98 10.32 -9.87 -5.66
C LEU A 98 9.29 -9.74 -6.80
N LEU A 99 9.09 -8.52 -7.30
CA LEU A 99 8.19 -8.26 -8.41
C LEU A 99 8.85 -8.53 -9.76
N VAL A 100 8.06 -8.79 -10.79
CA VAL A 100 8.54 -9.16 -12.13
C VAL A 100 9.47 -8.12 -12.74
N LEU A 101 9.06 -6.84 -12.80
CA LEU A 101 9.88 -5.77 -13.38
C LEU A 101 9.44 -4.39 -12.86
N PRO A 102 9.55 -4.12 -11.56
CA PRO A 102 9.09 -2.86 -10.99
C PRO A 102 9.86 -1.67 -11.58
N GLY A 103 9.13 -0.60 -11.89
CA GLY A 103 9.71 0.60 -12.49
C GLY A 103 9.83 0.60 -14.01
N ALA A 104 9.46 -0.46 -14.68
CA ALA A 104 9.39 -0.46 -16.14
C ALA A 104 8.38 0.55 -16.66
N SER A 105 8.69 1.16 -17.81
CA SER A 105 7.81 2.11 -18.46
C SER A 105 6.61 1.42 -19.10
N GLY A 106 5.43 1.96 -18.88
CA GLY A 106 4.20 1.42 -19.45
C GLY A 106 3.01 2.30 -19.10
N CYS A 107 1.85 1.96 -19.63
CA CYS A 107 0.60 2.62 -19.31
C CYS A 107 -0.57 1.62 -19.27
N GLY A 108 -1.62 2.00 -18.57
CA GLY A 108 -2.82 1.18 -18.47
C GLY A 108 -2.60 -0.16 -17.77
N ARG A 109 -3.49 -1.10 -18.07
CA ARG A 109 -3.51 -2.43 -17.44
C ARG A 109 -2.24 -3.25 -17.70
N GLU A 110 -1.64 -3.11 -18.88
CA GLU A 110 -0.41 -3.85 -19.23
C GLU A 110 0.77 -3.47 -18.33
N ALA A 111 0.86 -2.21 -17.91
CA ALA A 111 1.89 -1.78 -16.98
C ALA A 111 1.78 -2.43 -15.60
N ALA A 112 0.60 -2.86 -15.20
CA ALA A 112 0.39 -3.54 -13.92
C ALA A 112 1.07 -4.92 -13.87
N GLU A 113 1.29 -5.57 -15.00
CA GLU A 113 2.02 -6.86 -15.09
C GLU A 113 3.46 -6.77 -14.57
N TYR A 114 4.08 -5.58 -14.61
CA TYR A 114 5.42 -5.36 -14.08
C TYR A 114 5.49 -5.45 -12.55
N TYR A 115 4.36 -5.29 -11.89
CA TYR A 115 4.24 -5.26 -10.44
C TYR A 115 3.65 -6.55 -9.86
N VAL A 116 3.49 -7.58 -10.68
CA VAL A 116 3.07 -8.91 -10.24
C VAL A 116 4.17 -9.56 -9.42
N PRO A 117 3.86 -10.20 -8.28
CA PRO A 117 4.87 -10.92 -7.49
C PRO A 117 5.34 -12.19 -8.22
N THR A 118 6.62 -12.52 -8.07
CA THR A 118 7.13 -13.83 -8.46
C THR A 118 6.65 -14.91 -7.46
N PRO A 119 6.72 -16.21 -7.81
CA PRO A 119 6.25 -17.28 -6.93
C PRO A 119 6.88 -17.31 -5.53
N ASP A 120 8.12 -16.83 -5.41
CA ASP A 120 8.87 -16.81 -4.14
C ASP A 120 8.68 -15.50 -3.35
N SER A 121 7.80 -14.63 -3.82
CA SER A 121 7.58 -13.33 -3.20
C SER A 121 6.95 -13.43 -1.81
N PRO A 122 7.47 -12.70 -0.80
CA PRO A 122 6.87 -12.63 0.53
C PRO A 122 5.46 -12.03 0.50
N VAL A 123 5.12 -11.20 -0.49
CA VAL A 123 3.77 -10.61 -0.59
C VAL A 123 2.66 -11.66 -0.73
N LEU A 124 2.99 -12.87 -1.17
CA LEU A 124 2.02 -13.97 -1.32
C LEU A 124 1.68 -14.69 -0.02
N HIS A 125 2.42 -14.43 1.08
CA HIS A 125 2.34 -15.23 2.31
C HIS A 125 2.30 -14.40 3.60
N GLU A 126 2.85 -13.19 3.60
CA GLU A 126 3.05 -12.38 4.80
C GLU A 126 1.87 -11.47 5.14
N GLY A 127 0.82 -11.45 4.33
CA GLY A 127 -0.38 -10.68 4.62
C GLY A 127 -1.22 -11.27 5.75
N THR A 128 -2.10 -10.47 6.31
CA THR A 128 -3.17 -10.91 7.21
C THR A 128 -4.46 -11.17 6.44
N PRO A 129 -5.42 -11.92 7.02
CA PRO A 129 -6.73 -12.04 6.39
C PRO A 129 -7.36 -10.65 6.20
N PRO A 130 -7.79 -10.30 4.99
CA PRO A 130 -8.42 -9.00 4.74
C PRO A 130 -9.73 -8.86 5.54
N ALA A 131 -10.02 -7.64 5.98
CA ALA A 131 -11.25 -7.34 6.72
C ALA A 131 -12.49 -7.56 5.85
N ARG A 132 -12.37 -7.28 4.56
CA ARG A 132 -13.39 -7.49 3.54
C ARG A 132 -12.75 -8.17 2.34
N PRO A 133 -12.70 -9.52 2.31
CA PRO A 133 -12.08 -10.23 1.22
C PRO A 133 -12.73 -9.85 -0.12
N ALA A 134 -11.92 -9.36 -1.05
CA ALA A 134 -12.36 -9.28 -2.43
C ALA A 134 -12.48 -10.70 -2.99
N GLU A 135 -13.34 -10.93 -3.96
CA GLU A 135 -13.44 -12.24 -4.61
C GLU A 135 -12.25 -12.50 -5.54
N THR A 136 -11.72 -11.42 -6.10
CA THR A 136 -10.60 -11.48 -7.05
C THR A 136 -9.59 -10.37 -6.79
N ASP A 137 -8.35 -10.59 -7.24
CA ASP A 137 -7.33 -9.56 -7.35
C ASP A 137 -7.60 -8.61 -8.53
N PHE A 138 -6.68 -7.67 -8.80
CA PHE A 138 -6.78 -6.71 -9.89
C PHE A 138 -6.93 -7.38 -11.28
N PHE A 139 -6.34 -8.54 -11.49
CA PHE A 139 -6.40 -9.26 -12.76
C PHE A 139 -7.57 -10.26 -12.84
N GLY A 140 -8.34 -10.43 -11.78
CA GLY A 140 -9.46 -11.34 -11.71
C GLY A 140 -9.08 -12.74 -11.22
N ASN A 141 -7.89 -12.91 -10.64
CA ASN A 141 -7.50 -14.19 -10.03
C ASN A 141 -8.19 -14.34 -8.67
N SER A 142 -8.70 -15.55 -8.37
CA SER A 142 -9.40 -15.79 -7.11
C SER A 142 -8.50 -15.59 -5.90
N THR A 143 -8.97 -14.81 -4.94
CA THR A 143 -8.29 -14.53 -3.68
C THR A 143 -8.77 -15.39 -2.52
N ALA A 144 -9.68 -16.33 -2.78
CA ALA A 144 -10.31 -17.16 -1.75
C ALA A 144 -9.28 -17.88 -0.87
N GLY A 145 -9.35 -17.61 0.44
CA GLY A 145 -8.46 -18.21 1.45
C GLY A 145 -7.00 -17.74 1.40
N ARG A 146 -6.69 -16.74 0.59
CA ARG A 146 -5.33 -16.20 0.46
C ARG A 146 -5.07 -15.07 1.44
N ARG A 147 -3.82 -15.00 1.89
CA ARG A 147 -3.26 -13.88 2.65
C ARG A 147 -2.19 -13.27 1.79
N TYR A 148 -2.38 -12.06 1.32
CA TYR A 148 -1.43 -11.43 0.41
C TYR A 148 -1.37 -9.93 0.65
N ILE A 149 -0.26 -9.34 0.25
CA ILE A 149 0.02 -7.91 0.32
C ILE A 149 -0.01 -7.34 -1.10
N GLY A 150 -0.53 -6.13 -1.27
CA GLY A 150 -0.61 -5.51 -2.59
C GLY A 150 -1.84 -5.92 -3.40
N ALA A 151 -1.87 -5.48 -4.66
CA ALA A 151 -3.04 -5.60 -5.55
C ALA A 151 -3.07 -6.88 -6.39
N PHE A 152 -2.01 -7.69 -6.34
CA PHE A 152 -1.81 -8.80 -7.27
C PHE A 152 -1.39 -10.07 -6.55
N ILE A 153 -1.96 -11.20 -6.95
CA ILE A 153 -1.50 -12.52 -6.54
C ILE A 153 -0.90 -13.31 -7.72
N ASP A 154 -1.20 -12.90 -8.95
CA ASP A 154 -0.71 -13.48 -10.20
C ASP A 154 -0.91 -12.48 -11.34
N GLY A 155 -0.30 -12.73 -12.50
CA GLY A 155 -0.52 -11.96 -13.72
C GLY A 155 -1.90 -12.19 -14.34
N ALA A 156 -2.21 -11.43 -15.38
CA ALA A 156 -3.44 -11.65 -16.14
C ALA A 156 -3.44 -13.06 -16.74
N ARG A 157 -4.51 -13.80 -16.56
CA ARG A 157 -4.69 -15.09 -17.24
C ARG A 157 -4.82 -14.82 -18.74
N LYS A 158 -3.96 -15.47 -19.50
CA LYS A 158 -3.97 -15.44 -20.97
C LYS A 158 -5.06 -16.35 -21.53
#